data_d7190ebaa6584372067f6dc9c4992dba
#
_entry.id   d7190ebaa6584372067f6dc9c4992dba
#
_cell.length_a   1.000
_cell.length_b   1.000
_cell.length_c   1.000
_cell.angle_alpha   90.00
_cell.angle_beta   90.00
_cell.angle_gamma   90.00
#
_symmetry.space_group_name_H-M   'P 1'
#
loop_
_entity.id
_entity.type
_entity.pdbx_description
1 polymer ?
#
loop_
_entity_poly.entity_id
_entity_poly.type
_entity_poly.pdbx_seq_one_letter_code
_entity_poly.pdbx_strand_id
1 'polypeptide(L)'
;MRTSARFDPAWGSDSSFVRLRSRVGWIGSFSDDQRYLVRVDAGAVLMEAITELPPSLRFFAGGDNSIRGYSYESISPVDTEGSLIGARYLATAALEYQHRVSGNWWAAAFFDAGSAWNDKADIYRGVGLGVRWASPVGPIRIDVAWGLDVPSDQALQLHFSLGPEL
;
A
#
# COMPACT_ATOMS: atom_id res chain seq x y z
N MET A 1 -6.07 12.01 12.67
CA MET A 1 -4.75 11.94 12.01
C MET A 1 -3.92 10.87 12.71
N ARG A 2 -3.48 9.85 11.99
CA ARG A 2 -2.51 8.88 12.49
C ARG A 2 -1.21 9.05 11.73
N THR A 3 -0.11 9.20 12.44
CA THR A 3 1.23 9.29 11.86
C THR A 3 2.11 8.25 12.53
N SER A 4 2.77 7.41 11.74
CA SER A 4 3.77 6.47 12.23
C SER A 4 5.06 6.66 11.44
N ALA A 5 6.17 6.83 12.15
CA ALA A 5 7.51 6.78 11.58
C ALA A 5 8.28 5.68 12.31
N ARG A 6 8.94 4.80 11.56
CA ARG A 6 9.80 3.77 12.12
C ARG A 6 11.22 4.00 11.63
N PHE A 7 12.12 4.09 12.59
CA PHE A 7 13.56 4.10 12.36
C PHE A 7 14.10 2.75 12.88
N ASP A 8 14.60 1.92 11.99
CA ASP A 8 15.16 0.62 12.32
C ASP A 8 16.69 0.65 12.05
N PRO A 9 17.54 1.07 13.01
CA PRO A 9 18.97 0.84 12.92
C PRO A 9 19.24 -0.63 13.21
N ALA A 10 19.78 -1.37 12.25
CA ALA A 10 20.23 -2.73 12.50
C ALA A 10 21.76 -2.82 12.40
N TRP A 11 22.37 -3.46 13.36
CA TRP A 11 23.78 -3.77 13.45
C TRP A 11 23.91 -5.29 13.30
N GLY A 12 24.45 -5.75 12.22
CA GLY A 12 24.69 -7.18 12.03
C GLY A 12 25.78 -7.41 10.97
N SER A 13 26.79 -8.18 11.31
CA SER A 13 27.93 -8.69 10.54
C SER A 13 28.18 -8.01 9.18
N ASP A 14 29.21 -7.25 9.07
CA ASP A 14 29.91 -6.71 7.90
C ASP A 14 29.19 -5.65 7.03
N SER A 15 27.87 -5.46 7.12
CA SER A 15 27.14 -4.44 6.36
C SER A 15 26.27 -3.59 7.25
N SER A 16 26.54 -2.28 7.32
CA SER A 16 25.68 -1.31 8.02
C SER A 16 24.62 -0.75 7.08
N PHE A 17 23.37 -0.67 7.53
CA PHE A 17 22.31 -0.05 6.77
C PHE A 17 21.40 0.82 7.68
N VAL A 18 20.72 1.76 7.05
CA VAL A 18 19.68 2.58 7.69
C VAL A 18 18.38 2.38 6.90
N ARG A 19 17.34 1.95 7.59
CA ARG A 19 16.00 1.79 7.02
C ARG A 19 15.05 2.79 7.64
N LEU A 20 14.47 3.64 6.79
CA LEU A 20 13.48 4.64 7.18
C LEU A 20 12.15 4.28 6.53
N ARG A 21 11.05 4.34 7.29
CA ARG A 21 9.68 4.24 6.75
C ARG A 21 8.77 5.19 7.48
N SER A 22 7.95 5.92 6.74
CA SER A 22 6.93 6.82 7.27
C SER A 22 5.60 6.50 6.61
N ARG A 23 4.56 6.34 7.44
CA ARG A 23 3.18 6.18 6.98
C ARG A 23 2.34 7.26 7.64
N VAL A 24 1.60 7.99 6.81
CA VAL A 24 0.66 9.02 7.23
C VAL A 24 -0.70 8.68 6.68
N GLY A 25 -1.71 8.73 7.55
CA GLY A 25 -3.09 8.56 7.18
C GLY A 25 -3.96 9.69 7.74
N TRP A 26 -4.88 10.16 6.93
CA TRP A 26 -5.84 11.18 7.28
C TRP A 26 -7.24 10.74 6.87
N ILE A 27 -8.18 10.85 7.82
CA ILE A 27 -9.61 10.70 7.58
C ILE A 27 -10.27 12.04 7.88
N GLY A 28 -11.05 12.55 6.93
CA GLY A 28 -11.89 13.73 7.09
C GLY A 28 -13.31 13.44 6.66
N SER A 29 -14.28 14.20 7.18
CA SER A 29 -15.68 14.09 6.82
C SER A 29 -16.17 15.41 6.22
N PHE A 30 -16.94 15.33 5.13
CA PHE A 30 -17.66 16.47 4.56
C PHE A 30 -19.04 16.62 5.22
N SER A 31 -19.63 15.49 5.63
CA SER A 31 -20.91 15.40 6.34
C SER A 31 -20.95 14.12 7.16
N ASP A 32 -22.06 13.88 7.88
CA ASP A 32 -22.27 12.64 8.64
C ASP A 32 -22.29 11.38 7.76
N ASP A 33 -22.61 11.55 6.49
CA ASP A 33 -22.74 10.46 5.51
C ASP A 33 -21.62 10.43 4.47
N GLN A 34 -20.66 11.37 4.53
CA GLN A 34 -19.59 11.47 3.54
C GLN A 34 -18.24 11.69 4.19
N ARG A 35 -17.30 10.83 3.89
CA ARG A 35 -15.92 10.95 4.39
C ARG A 35 -14.91 10.61 3.30
N TYR A 36 -13.72 11.10 3.49
CA TYR A 36 -12.56 10.77 2.65
C TYR A 36 -11.40 10.29 3.51
N LEU A 37 -10.59 9.45 2.91
CA LEU A 37 -9.38 8.92 3.49
C LEU A 37 -8.23 9.18 2.53
N VAL A 38 -7.12 9.68 3.05
CA VAL A 38 -5.85 9.82 2.33
C VAL A 38 -4.79 9.05 3.10
N ARG A 39 -4.02 8.24 2.41
CA ARG A 39 -2.89 7.52 2.98
C ARG A 39 -1.66 7.71 2.09
N VAL A 40 -0.51 7.96 2.72
CA VAL A 40 0.79 8.02 2.06
C VAL A 40 1.76 7.14 2.85
N ASP A 41 2.49 6.30 2.15
CA ASP A 41 3.56 5.46 2.71
C ASP A 41 4.83 5.73 1.90
N ALA A 42 5.92 6.07 2.56
CA ALA A 42 7.21 6.32 1.96
C ALA A 42 8.31 5.62 2.75
N GLY A 43 9.28 5.05 2.05
CA GLY A 43 10.39 4.36 2.67
C GLY A 43 11.68 4.46 1.86
N ALA A 44 12.81 4.37 2.57
CA ALA A 44 14.13 4.32 1.98
C ALA A 44 15.06 3.40 2.78
N VAL A 45 15.90 2.65 2.09
CA VAL A 45 17.04 1.91 2.63
C VAL A 45 18.32 2.55 2.11
N LEU A 46 19.17 3.00 3.02
CA LEU A 46 20.50 3.54 2.74
C LEU A 46 21.53 2.46 3.00
N MET A 47 22.08 1.90 1.92
CA MET A 47 23.04 0.79 1.91
C MET A 47 23.74 0.71 0.56
N GLU A 48 24.94 0.18 0.48
CA GLU A 48 25.67 0.05 -0.80
C GLU A 48 25.03 -0.99 -1.73
N ALA A 49 24.81 -2.22 -1.25
CA ALA A 49 24.22 -3.30 -2.02
C ALA A 49 22.91 -3.80 -1.43
N ILE A 50 21.78 -3.46 -2.04
CA ILE A 50 20.44 -3.86 -1.55
C ILE A 50 20.27 -5.40 -1.52
N THR A 51 20.98 -6.13 -2.37
CA THR A 51 20.91 -7.59 -2.46
C THR A 51 21.52 -8.30 -1.26
N GLU A 52 22.37 -7.64 -0.48
CA GLU A 52 22.91 -8.17 0.78
C GLU A 52 21.90 -8.06 1.94
N LEU A 53 20.91 -7.19 1.81
CA LEU A 53 19.86 -7.05 2.81
C LEU A 53 18.87 -8.22 2.71
N PRO A 54 18.46 -8.86 3.82
CA PRO A 54 17.40 -9.85 3.79
C PRO A 54 16.12 -9.31 3.10
N PRO A 55 15.42 -10.12 2.29
CA PRO A 55 14.19 -9.68 1.59
C PRO A 55 13.13 -9.06 2.49
N SER A 56 13.00 -9.53 3.74
CA SER A 56 12.07 -9.00 4.75
C SER A 56 12.32 -7.54 5.15
N LEU A 57 13.50 -7.02 4.88
CA LEU A 57 13.88 -5.63 5.18
C LEU A 57 13.84 -4.73 3.94
N ARG A 58 13.67 -5.30 2.75
CA ARG A 58 13.48 -4.57 1.50
C ARG A 58 12.04 -4.09 1.38
N PHE A 59 11.77 -3.20 0.42
CA PHE A 59 10.43 -2.72 0.17
C PHE A 59 9.78 -3.43 -1.02
N PHE A 60 8.48 -3.67 -0.87
CA PHE A 60 7.59 -4.19 -1.90
C PHE A 60 6.30 -3.36 -1.85
N ALA A 61 5.66 -3.18 -2.99
CA ALA A 61 4.34 -2.58 -3.10
C ALA A 61 3.32 -3.58 -3.68
N GLY A 62 2.05 -3.21 -3.65
CA GLY A 62 0.90 -4.06 -4.01
C GLY A 62 0.15 -4.59 -2.79
N GLY A 63 -1.14 -4.85 -2.96
CA GLY A 63 -2.04 -5.36 -1.94
C GLY A 63 -2.85 -4.30 -1.19
N ASP A 64 -3.66 -4.74 -0.23
CA ASP A 64 -4.72 -3.98 0.46
C ASP A 64 -4.26 -2.68 1.12
N ASN A 65 -3.06 -2.69 1.66
CA ASN A 65 -2.48 -1.56 2.39
C ASN A 65 -1.44 -0.78 1.58
N SER A 66 -1.36 -1.02 0.28
CA SER A 66 -0.43 -0.40 -0.64
C SER A 66 -1.16 0.08 -1.90
N ILE A 67 -1.09 -0.66 -3.00
CA ILE A 67 -1.77 -0.37 -4.26
C ILE A 67 -2.73 -1.52 -4.53
N ARG A 68 -4.03 -1.29 -4.37
CA ARG A 68 -5.08 -2.28 -4.68
C ARG A 68 -5.20 -2.46 -6.20
N GLY A 69 -5.58 -3.67 -6.64
CA GLY A 69 -5.52 -4.07 -8.04
C GLY A 69 -4.23 -4.80 -8.41
N TYR A 70 -3.34 -4.97 -7.42
CA TYR A 70 -2.11 -5.76 -7.53
C TYR A 70 -2.04 -6.75 -6.36
N SER A 71 -1.47 -7.92 -6.60
CA SER A 71 -1.27 -8.92 -5.57
C SER A 71 -0.35 -8.39 -4.45
N TYR A 72 -0.44 -9.00 -3.28
CA TYR A 72 0.39 -8.62 -2.14
C TYR A 72 1.89 -8.71 -2.48
N GLU A 73 2.62 -7.63 -2.23
CA GLU A 73 4.06 -7.51 -2.45
C GLU A 73 4.53 -7.88 -3.87
N SER A 74 3.68 -7.69 -4.89
CA SER A 74 3.98 -8.06 -6.28
C SER A 74 4.70 -6.99 -7.09
N ILE A 75 4.88 -5.80 -6.54
CA ILE A 75 5.55 -4.68 -7.20
C ILE A 75 6.90 -4.45 -6.55
N SER A 76 7.96 -4.80 -7.27
CA SER A 76 9.36 -4.47 -6.96
C SER A 76 10.22 -4.68 -8.21
N PRO A 77 11.48 -4.22 -8.22
CA PRO A 77 12.43 -4.64 -9.24
C PRO A 77 12.58 -6.17 -9.30
N VAL A 78 12.86 -6.68 -10.49
CA VAL A 78 13.10 -8.10 -10.75
C VAL A 78 14.55 -8.34 -11.15
N ASP A 79 15.05 -9.53 -10.90
CA ASP A 79 16.34 -9.99 -11.41
C ASP A 79 16.25 -10.45 -12.87
N THR A 80 17.35 -10.97 -13.39
CA THR A 80 17.44 -11.50 -14.78
C THR A 80 16.59 -12.76 -15.01
N GLU A 81 16.14 -13.41 -13.93
CA GLU A 81 15.29 -14.61 -13.97
C GLU A 81 13.80 -14.26 -13.79
N GLY A 82 13.49 -12.96 -13.57
CA GLY A 82 12.12 -12.47 -13.34
C GLY A 82 11.64 -12.60 -11.88
N SER A 83 12.52 -12.94 -10.94
CA SER A 83 12.18 -13.02 -9.53
C SER A 83 12.22 -11.65 -8.86
N LEU A 84 11.25 -11.38 -7.98
CA LEU A 84 11.16 -10.12 -7.23
C LEU A 84 12.32 -10.00 -6.23
N ILE A 85 13.17 -9.01 -6.41
CA ILE A 85 14.34 -8.80 -5.54
C ILE A 85 14.09 -7.80 -4.40
N GLY A 86 12.94 -7.12 -4.39
CA GLY A 86 12.65 -6.05 -3.45
C GLY A 86 13.37 -4.74 -3.80
N ALA A 87 12.91 -3.67 -3.20
CA ALA A 87 13.29 -2.32 -3.54
C ALA A 87 13.98 -1.59 -2.39
N ARG A 88 14.82 -0.62 -2.77
CA ARG A 88 15.48 0.33 -1.87
C ARG A 88 14.52 1.44 -1.45
N TYR A 89 13.66 1.86 -2.36
CA TYR A 89 12.72 2.96 -2.17
C TYR A 89 11.29 2.49 -2.32
N LEU A 90 10.39 3.11 -1.55
CA LEU A 90 8.94 2.91 -1.61
C LEU A 90 8.26 4.27 -1.58
N ALA A 91 7.28 4.49 -2.44
CA ALA A 91 6.32 5.57 -2.29
C ALA A 91 4.97 5.11 -2.82
N THR A 92 3.94 5.14 -1.97
CA THR A 92 2.56 4.85 -2.35
C THR A 92 1.63 5.88 -1.76
N ALA A 93 0.56 6.20 -2.49
CA ALA A 93 -0.50 7.09 -2.06
C ALA A 93 -1.85 6.46 -2.39
N ALA A 94 -2.82 6.66 -1.51
CA ALA A 94 -4.19 6.22 -1.66
C ALA A 94 -5.16 7.34 -1.33
N LEU A 95 -6.16 7.53 -2.17
CA LEU A 95 -7.30 8.41 -1.95
C LEU A 95 -8.57 7.57 -2.00
N GLU A 96 -9.41 7.66 -0.98
CA GLU A 96 -10.67 6.95 -0.90
C GLU A 96 -11.79 7.89 -0.49
N TYR A 97 -12.89 7.86 -1.21
CA TYR A 97 -14.15 8.51 -0.87
C TYR A 97 -15.15 7.45 -0.40
N GLN A 98 -15.85 7.74 0.66
CA GLN A 98 -16.85 6.84 1.24
C GLN A 98 -18.16 7.58 1.46
N HIS A 99 -19.25 6.91 1.10
CA HIS A 99 -20.62 7.40 1.27
C HIS A 99 -21.44 6.40 2.07
N ARG A 100 -22.12 6.86 3.14
CA ARG A 100 -23.02 6.01 3.93
C ARG A 100 -24.27 5.68 3.10
N VAL A 101 -24.54 4.39 2.93
CA VAL A 101 -25.70 3.90 2.18
C VAL A 101 -26.88 3.65 3.13
N SER A 102 -26.62 2.95 4.24
CA SER A 102 -27.65 2.64 5.25
C SER A 102 -27.01 2.15 6.55
N GLY A 103 -27.42 2.71 7.69
CA GLY A 103 -26.93 2.28 8.99
C GLY A 103 -25.41 2.26 9.09
N ASN A 104 -24.85 1.06 9.23
CA ASN A 104 -23.41 0.83 9.35
C ASN A 104 -22.71 0.48 8.00
N TRP A 105 -23.43 0.57 6.88
CA TRP A 105 -22.92 0.24 5.55
C TRP A 105 -22.52 1.49 4.78
N TRP A 106 -21.32 1.43 4.18
CA TRP A 106 -20.76 2.51 3.37
C TRP A 106 -20.30 1.94 2.03
N ALA A 107 -20.58 2.66 0.96
CA ALA A 107 -19.97 2.46 -0.34
C ALA A 107 -18.66 3.25 -0.41
N ALA A 108 -17.66 2.69 -1.08
CA ALA A 108 -16.37 3.33 -1.26
C ALA A 108 -15.94 3.32 -2.73
N ALA A 109 -15.26 4.38 -3.15
CA ALA A 109 -14.51 4.46 -4.40
C ALA A 109 -13.10 4.94 -4.09
N PHE A 110 -12.09 4.37 -4.77
CA PHE A 110 -10.71 4.69 -4.46
C PHE A 110 -9.80 4.73 -5.69
N PHE A 111 -8.70 5.45 -5.51
CA PHE A 111 -7.57 5.50 -6.42
C PHE A 111 -6.28 5.35 -5.61
N ASP A 112 -5.46 4.40 -6.00
CA ASP A 112 -4.16 4.15 -5.39
C ASP A 112 -3.08 4.31 -6.47
N ALA A 113 -1.92 4.85 -6.10
CA ALA A 113 -0.77 4.97 -7.00
C ALA A 113 0.54 4.86 -6.23
N GLY A 114 1.58 4.37 -6.89
CA GLY A 114 2.91 4.32 -6.28
C GLY A 114 3.86 3.36 -6.96
N SER A 115 4.97 3.11 -6.28
CA SER A 115 6.04 2.22 -6.75
C SER A 115 6.91 1.73 -5.61
N ALA A 116 7.65 0.64 -5.88
CA ALA A 116 8.82 0.23 -5.13
C ALA A 116 9.97 0.04 -6.15
N TRP A 117 11.10 0.75 -5.97
CA TRP A 117 12.14 0.85 -7.00
C TRP A 117 13.56 0.92 -6.42
N ASN A 118 14.57 0.69 -7.27
CA ASN A 118 15.99 0.90 -6.96
C ASN A 118 16.52 2.17 -7.64
N ASP A 119 16.51 2.22 -8.96
CA ASP A 119 17.09 3.30 -9.75
C ASP A 119 16.01 4.19 -10.38
N LYS A 120 15.00 3.57 -11.04
CA LYS A 120 13.91 4.27 -11.73
C LYS A 120 12.57 3.79 -11.20
N ALA A 121 11.70 4.73 -10.86
CA ALA A 121 10.34 4.45 -10.44
C ALA A 121 9.42 4.28 -11.66
N ASP A 122 8.80 3.11 -11.78
CA ASP A 122 7.68 2.88 -12.67
C ASP A 122 6.41 2.96 -11.84
N ILE A 123 5.53 3.90 -12.18
CA ILE A 123 4.33 4.17 -11.38
C ILE A 123 3.22 3.18 -11.74
N TYR A 124 2.74 2.48 -10.76
CA TYR A 124 1.60 1.57 -10.82
C TYR A 124 0.36 2.23 -10.24
N ARG A 125 -0.79 2.05 -10.88
CA ARG A 125 -2.06 2.70 -10.53
C ARG A 125 -3.15 1.66 -10.38
N GLY A 126 -3.97 1.81 -9.35
CA GLY A 126 -5.14 0.98 -9.12
C GLY A 126 -6.37 1.84 -8.84
N VAL A 127 -7.51 1.40 -9.34
CA VAL A 127 -8.82 2.01 -9.07
C VAL A 127 -9.78 0.94 -8.61
N GLY A 128 -10.80 1.31 -7.87
CA GLY A 128 -11.80 0.32 -7.50
C GLY A 128 -12.97 0.88 -6.73
N LEU A 129 -13.88 -0.04 -6.45
CA LEU A 129 -15.07 0.18 -5.65
C LEU A 129 -15.09 -0.82 -4.51
N GLY A 130 -15.73 -0.45 -3.41
CA GLY A 130 -15.81 -1.34 -2.27
C GLY A 130 -16.97 -1.06 -1.35
N VAL A 131 -17.13 -1.95 -0.40
CA VAL A 131 -18.10 -1.84 0.68
C VAL A 131 -17.36 -1.86 2.02
N ARG A 132 -17.82 -1.01 2.93
CA ARG A 132 -17.33 -0.90 4.30
C ARG A 132 -18.49 -1.20 5.24
N TRP A 133 -18.26 -2.08 6.18
CA TRP A 133 -19.23 -2.36 7.23
C TRP A 133 -18.60 -2.09 8.59
N ALA A 134 -19.19 -1.14 9.32
CA ALA A 134 -18.82 -0.88 10.71
C ALA A 134 -19.47 -1.95 11.62
N SER A 135 -18.81 -3.11 11.70
CA SER A 135 -19.31 -4.24 12.49
C SER A 135 -19.00 -4.06 13.99
N PRO A 136 -19.70 -4.78 14.88
CA PRO A 136 -19.41 -4.75 16.33
C PRO A 136 -18.00 -5.27 16.69
N VAL A 137 -17.39 -6.07 15.82
CA VAL A 137 -16.04 -6.64 16.04
C VAL A 137 -14.93 -5.87 15.33
N GLY A 138 -15.31 -4.79 14.62
CA GLY A 138 -14.36 -3.93 13.88
C GLY A 138 -14.81 -3.68 12.43
N PRO A 139 -14.20 -2.72 11.75
CA PRO A 139 -14.55 -2.42 10.37
C PRO A 139 -14.12 -3.56 9.43
N ILE A 140 -15.04 -3.96 8.56
CA ILE A 140 -14.83 -4.94 7.49
C ILE A 140 -14.84 -4.19 6.18
N ARG A 141 -13.88 -4.51 5.30
CA ARG A 141 -13.74 -3.93 3.96
C ARG A 141 -13.68 -5.02 2.92
N ILE A 142 -14.44 -4.84 1.84
CA ILE A 142 -14.41 -5.69 0.65
C ILE A 142 -14.27 -4.76 -0.54
N ASP A 143 -13.22 -4.94 -1.33
CA ASP A 143 -12.89 -4.12 -2.48
C ASP A 143 -12.76 -4.97 -3.74
N VAL A 144 -13.30 -4.46 -4.84
CA VAL A 144 -13.00 -4.92 -6.20
C VAL A 144 -12.13 -3.85 -6.85
N ALA A 145 -10.92 -4.21 -7.21
CA ALA A 145 -9.89 -3.30 -7.69
C ALA A 145 -9.34 -3.73 -9.05
N TRP A 146 -9.02 -2.73 -9.88
CA TRP A 146 -8.39 -2.91 -11.19
C TRP A 146 -7.01 -2.26 -11.18
N GLY A 147 -5.98 -3.05 -11.48
CA GLY A 147 -4.64 -2.54 -11.81
C GLY A 147 -4.65 -1.99 -13.24
N LEU A 148 -4.26 -0.72 -13.39
CA LEU A 148 -4.30 -0.04 -14.69
C LEU A 148 -3.05 -0.29 -15.55
N ASP A 149 -1.97 -0.77 -14.94
CA ASP A 149 -0.65 -0.92 -15.57
C ASP A 149 -0.23 -2.40 -15.69
N VAL A 150 -1.21 -3.33 -15.69
CA VAL A 150 -1.01 -4.77 -15.91
C VAL A 150 -1.92 -5.27 -17.04
N PRO A 151 -1.60 -6.43 -17.67
CA PRO A 151 -2.48 -7.05 -18.65
C PRO A 151 -3.89 -7.28 -18.10
N SER A 152 -4.90 -7.14 -18.96
CA SER A 152 -6.32 -7.13 -18.56
C SER A 152 -6.80 -8.44 -17.90
N ASP A 153 -6.16 -9.56 -18.19
CA ASP A 153 -6.42 -10.87 -17.59
C ASP A 153 -5.97 -10.99 -16.13
N GLN A 154 -5.07 -10.11 -15.67
CA GLN A 154 -4.55 -10.06 -14.31
C GLN A 154 -4.96 -8.78 -13.56
N ALA A 155 -5.70 -7.88 -14.22
CA ALA A 155 -5.99 -6.56 -13.70
C ALA A 155 -7.01 -6.56 -12.54
N LEU A 156 -7.92 -7.56 -12.47
CA LEU A 156 -8.97 -7.60 -11.47
C LEU A 156 -8.53 -8.35 -10.23
N GLN A 157 -8.61 -7.69 -9.08
CA GLN A 157 -8.30 -8.27 -7.77
C GLN A 157 -9.45 -8.02 -6.78
N LEU A 158 -9.72 -9.04 -5.96
CA LEU A 158 -10.63 -8.95 -4.82
C LEU A 158 -9.80 -8.81 -3.54
N HIS A 159 -10.07 -7.77 -2.79
CA HIS A 159 -9.40 -7.50 -1.52
C HIS A 159 -10.37 -7.62 -0.35
N PHE A 160 -9.95 -8.29 0.70
CA PHE A 160 -10.71 -8.41 1.95
C PHE A 160 -9.83 -8.01 3.12
N SER A 161 -10.33 -7.13 3.97
CA SER A 161 -9.59 -6.67 5.13
C SER A 161 -10.50 -6.50 6.35
N LEU A 162 -10.00 -6.92 7.50
CA LEU A 162 -10.62 -6.73 8.81
C LEU A 162 -9.68 -5.88 9.65
N GLY A 163 -10.18 -4.79 10.22
CA GLY A 163 -9.39 -3.93 11.09
C GLY A 163 -9.44 -2.45 10.70
N PRO A 164 -8.65 -1.60 11.38
CA PRO A 164 -8.68 -0.16 11.18
C PRO A 164 -8.28 0.23 9.74
N GLU A 165 -8.83 1.34 9.27
CA GLU A 165 -8.61 1.86 7.91
C GLU A 165 -7.23 2.52 7.73
N LEU A 166 -6.54 2.82 8.84
CA LEU A 166 -5.22 3.46 8.91
C LEU A 166 -4.26 2.68 9.79
#